data_138e34b1f39b6253bcabe5f6fa5df902
#
_entry.id   138e34b1f39b6253bcabe5f6fa5df902
#
_cell.length_a   1.000
_cell.length_b   1.000
_cell.length_c   1.000
_cell.angle_alpha   90.00
_cell.angle_beta   90.00
_cell.angle_gamma   90.00
#
_symmetry.space_group_name_H-M   'P 1'
#
loop_
_entity.id
_entity.type
_entity.pdbx_description
1 polymer ?
#
loop_
_entity_poly.entity_id
_entity_poly.type
_entity_poly.pdbx_seq_one_letter_code
_entity_poly.pdbx_strand_id
1 'polypeptide(L)'
;MPYAAVNGTELHYRIDGDRHGNAPWIVLSNSLGSDLSMWTPQVAALSKHFRVLRYDTRGHGHSEAPKGPYTIEQLTGDVLGLMDTLKIARANFCGVSMGGLTGVALAARHANRLERVVLSNTAARIGSPEVWVPRAAKARTEGMLALADAVLPRWFTADYIEREPVVLAMIRDVFVHTDKEGYASNCDAIDATDLRPEAPGIKVPALVISGTHDLAATPAQGRELAQAIPGARYVELDASHISNIEKAEAFTKTVLDFLTEQE
;
A
#
# COMPACT_ATOMS: atom_id res chain seq x y z
N MET A 1 -21.04 -1.83 -6.13
CA MET A 1 -19.89 -2.16 -5.25
C MET A 1 -20.09 -1.40 -3.95
N PRO A 2 -19.66 -1.92 -2.81
CA PRO A 2 -19.92 -1.25 -1.53
C PRO A 2 -19.04 -0.04 -1.30
N TYR A 3 -19.60 0.96 -0.61
CA TYR A 3 -18.93 2.15 -0.14
C TYR A 3 -19.13 2.28 1.37
N ALA A 4 -18.20 2.92 2.06
CA ALA A 4 -18.27 3.23 3.47
C ALA A 4 -17.92 4.70 3.72
N ALA A 5 -18.82 5.42 4.39
CA ALA A 5 -18.54 6.76 4.87
C ALA A 5 -17.70 6.67 6.15
N VAL A 6 -16.44 7.09 6.08
CA VAL A 6 -15.48 6.99 7.18
C VAL A 6 -14.59 8.24 7.19
N ASN A 7 -14.25 8.73 8.37
CA ASN A 7 -13.22 9.76 8.55
C ASN A 7 -13.33 10.96 7.58
N GLY A 8 -14.59 11.39 7.29
CA GLY A 8 -14.87 12.53 6.42
C GLY A 8 -14.65 12.29 4.92
N THR A 9 -14.69 11.04 4.47
CA THR A 9 -14.64 10.63 3.07
C THR A 9 -15.49 9.39 2.83
N GLU A 10 -15.84 9.09 1.58
CA GLU A 10 -16.47 7.85 1.17
C GLU A 10 -15.43 6.95 0.50
N LEU A 11 -15.20 5.76 1.07
CA LEU A 11 -14.24 4.79 0.55
C LEU A 11 -14.97 3.67 -0.19
N HIS A 12 -14.56 3.42 -1.41
CA HIS A 12 -14.88 2.23 -2.17
C HIS A 12 -14.07 1.03 -1.64
N TYR A 13 -14.74 -0.10 -1.40
CA TYR A 13 -14.05 -1.29 -0.92
C TYR A 13 -14.62 -2.58 -1.52
N ARG A 14 -13.88 -3.66 -1.36
CA ARG A 14 -14.30 -5.01 -1.75
C ARG A 14 -13.87 -6.02 -0.70
N ILE A 15 -14.72 -7.00 -0.47
CA ILE A 15 -14.42 -8.15 0.38
C ILE A 15 -14.42 -9.39 -0.50
N ASP A 16 -13.31 -10.11 -0.50
CA ASP A 16 -13.11 -11.38 -1.20
C ASP A 16 -12.93 -12.52 -0.17
N GLY A 17 -13.23 -13.76 -0.56
CA GLY A 17 -13.20 -14.93 0.32
C GLY A 17 -14.54 -15.20 1.01
N ASP A 18 -14.53 -16.07 2.02
CA ASP A 18 -15.73 -16.42 2.77
C ASP A 18 -16.19 -15.28 3.68
N ARG A 19 -17.20 -14.56 3.23
CA ARG A 19 -17.76 -13.40 3.93
C ARG A 19 -18.44 -13.74 5.25
N HIS A 20 -18.86 -14.99 5.43
CA HIS A 20 -19.63 -15.45 6.57
C HIS A 20 -18.84 -16.39 7.49
N GLY A 21 -17.62 -16.77 7.10
CA GLY A 21 -16.76 -17.63 7.87
C GLY A 21 -16.04 -16.94 9.03
N ASN A 22 -15.34 -17.74 9.81
CA ASN A 22 -14.53 -17.29 10.94
C ASN A 22 -13.04 -17.06 10.55
N ALA A 23 -12.70 -17.08 9.26
CA ALA A 23 -11.35 -16.82 8.82
C ALA A 23 -10.87 -15.43 9.28
N PRO A 24 -9.60 -15.29 9.67
CA PRO A 24 -9.05 -13.99 10.06
C PRO A 24 -9.11 -13.00 8.91
N TRP A 25 -9.06 -11.71 9.23
CA TRP A 25 -9.05 -10.66 8.24
C TRP A 25 -7.63 -10.31 7.79
N ILE A 26 -7.53 -9.92 6.50
CA ILE A 26 -6.39 -9.20 5.97
C ILE A 26 -6.89 -7.94 5.25
N VAL A 27 -6.28 -6.79 5.57
CA VAL A 27 -6.51 -5.51 4.88
C VAL A 27 -5.36 -5.26 3.92
N LEU A 28 -5.67 -4.95 2.66
CA LEU A 28 -4.69 -4.67 1.61
C LEU A 28 -4.74 -3.19 1.23
N SER A 29 -3.61 -2.49 1.37
CA SER A 29 -3.48 -1.05 1.16
C SER A 29 -2.56 -0.72 -0.02
N ASN A 30 -3.03 0.14 -0.90
CA ASN A 30 -2.51 0.37 -2.24
C ASN A 30 -1.28 1.30 -2.26
N SER A 31 -0.50 1.19 -3.34
CA SER A 31 0.50 2.18 -3.73
C SER A 31 -0.16 3.47 -4.21
N LEU A 32 0.55 4.60 -4.12
CA LEU A 32 0.16 5.89 -4.68
C LEU A 32 -0.05 5.78 -6.21
N GLY A 33 -1.20 6.24 -6.70
CA GLY A 33 -1.54 6.19 -8.12
C GLY A 33 -2.07 4.84 -8.60
N SER A 34 -2.45 3.95 -7.68
CA SER A 34 -3.08 2.66 -7.98
C SER A 34 -4.42 2.54 -7.24
N ASP A 35 -5.20 1.53 -7.56
CA ASP A 35 -6.45 1.19 -6.91
C ASP A 35 -6.45 -0.25 -6.35
N LEU A 36 -7.57 -0.68 -5.80
CA LEU A 36 -7.71 -2.02 -5.21
C LEU A 36 -7.48 -3.17 -6.21
N SER A 37 -7.48 -2.90 -7.52
CA SER A 37 -7.23 -3.91 -8.55
C SER A 37 -5.78 -4.38 -8.57
N MET A 38 -4.83 -3.59 -8.06
CA MET A 38 -3.42 -3.99 -7.96
C MET A 38 -3.22 -5.29 -7.16
N TRP A 39 -4.18 -5.63 -6.30
CA TRP A 39 -4.17 -6.82 -5.47
C TRP A 39 -4.83 -8.05 -6.11
N THR A 40 -5.36 -7.91 -7.34
CA THR A 40 -6.04 -9.02 -8.03
C THR A 40 -5.21 -10.30 -8.10
N PRO A 41 -3.88 -10.26 -8.33
CA PRO A 41 -3.06 -11.46 -8.34
C PRO A 41 -3.01 -12.23 -7.02
N GLN A 42 -3.22 -11.56 -5.89
CA GLN A 42 -3.16 -12.16 -4.54
C GLN A 42 -4.49 -12.75 -4.08
N VAL A 43 -5.62 -12.26 -4.63
CA VAL A 43 -6.96 -12.55 -4.10
C VAL A 43 -7.25 -14.03 -4.01
N ALA A 44 -7.03 -14.79 -5.09
CA ALA A 44 -7.40 -16.21 -5.14
C ALA A 44 -6.66 -17.05 -4.09
N ALA A 45 -5.41 -16.73 -3.81
CA ALA A 45 -4.60 -17.45 -2.83
C ALA A 45 -4.93 -17.01 -1.40
N LEU A 46 -4.97 -15.68 -1.15
CA LEU A 46 -5.27 -15.13 0.17
C LEU A 46 -6.68 -15.50 0.64
N SER A 47 -7.66 -15.53 -0.25
CA SER A 47 -9.06 -15.87 0.08
C SER A 47 -9.27 -17.31 0.55
N LYS A 48 -8.29 -18.18 0.40
CA LYS A 48 -8.31 -19.52 0.98
C LYS A 48 -8.08 -19.55 2.48
N HIS A 49 -7.43 -18.50 3.00
CA HIS A 49 -6.98 -18.40 4.40
C HIS A 49 -7.60 -17.23 5.14
N PHE A 50 -8.00 -16.16 4.42
CA PHE A 50 -8.42 -14.89 5.00
C PHE A 50 -9.72 -14.38 4.37
N ARG A 51 -10.43 -13.54 5.12
CA ARG A 51 -11.38 -12.58 4.57
C ARG A 51 -10.57 -11.38 4.10
N VAL A 52 -10.52 -11.16 2.78
CA VAL A 52 -9.63 -10.16 2.16
C VAL A 52 -10.40 -8.86 1.97
N LEU A 53 -10.03 -7.82 2.72
CA LEU A 53 -10.54 -6.47 2.55
C LEU A 53 -9.56 -5.67 1.69
N ARG A 54 -10.03 -5.26 0.51
CA ARG A 54 -9.33 -4.32 -0.37
C ARG A 54 -10.13 -3.02 -0.44
N TYR A 55 -9.45 -1.90 -0.49
CA TYR A 55 -10.11 -0.61 -0.60
C TYR A 55 -9.30 0.34 -1.50
N ASP A 56 -9.98 1.30 -2.09
CA ASP A 56 -9.32 2.41 -2.76
C ASP A 56 -9.01 3.47 -1.70
N THR A 57 -7.74 3.86 -1.62
CA THR A 57 -7.31 4.95 -0.72
C THR A 57 -8.02 6.24 -1.14
N ARG A 58 -8.33 7.14 -0.18
CA ARG A 58 -8.89 8.46 -0.50
C ARG A 58 -8.15 9.12 -1.65
N GLY A 59 -8.87 9.67 -2.61
CA GLY A 59 -8.31 10.28 -3.82
C GLY A 59 -7.85 9.31 -4.88
N HIS A 60 -8.18 8.00 -4.77
CA HIS A 60 -7.83 6.97 -5.74
C HIS A 60 -9.03 6.12 -6.11
N GLY A 61 -8.94 5.49 -7.28
CA GLY A 61 -9.94 4.55 -7.77
C GLY A 61 -11.35 5.14 -7.76
N HIS A 62 -12.26 4.47 -7.07
CA HIS A 62 -13.65 4.89 -6.91
C HIS A 62 -13.94 5.56 -5.55
N SER A 63 -12.93 5.75 -4.71
CA SER A 63 -13.07 6.50 -3.47
C SER A 63 -13.13 7.99 -3.72
N GLU A 64 -13.81 8.69 -2.83
CA GLU A 64 -13.91 10.15 -2.89
C GLU A 64 -12.54 10.82 -2.77
N ALA A 65 -12.38 11.97 -3.42
CA ALA A 65 -11.19 12.81 -3.37
C ALA A 65 -11.49 14.14 -2.64
N PRO A 66 -11.57 14.15 -1.30
CA PRO A 66 -11.77 15.39 -0.57
C PRO A 66 -10.61 16.37 -0.81
N LYS A 67 -10.87 17.65 -0.61
CA LYS A 67 -9.81 18.65 -0.72
C LYS A 67 -8.71 18.40 0.33
N GLY A 68 -7.45 18.36 -0.14
CA GLY A 68 -6.28 18.19 0.71
C GLY A 68 -5.70 19.49 1.28
N PRO A 69 -4.46 19.47 1.79
CA PRO A 69 -3.54 18.32 1.77
C PRO A 69 -3.99 17.18 2.68
N TYR A 70 -3.59 15.94 2.39
CA TYR A 70 -3.84 14.80 3.29
C TYR A 70 -2.67 14.59 4.24
N THR A 71 -2.89 13.75 5.26
CA THR A 71 -1.88 13.37 6.26
C THR A 71 -1.88 11.87 6.48
N ILE A 72 -0.80 11.34 7.05
CA ILE A 72 -0.72 9.91 7.40
C ILE A 72 -1.76 9.53 8.46
N GLU A 73 -2.14 10.47 9.34
CA GLU A 73 -3.20 10.29 10.32
C GLU A 73 -4.56 10.07 9.65
N GLN A 74 -4.83 10.80 8.57
CA GLN A 74 -6.05 10.59 7.78
C GLN A 74 -6.04 9.23 7.09
N LEU A 75 -4.91 8.82 6.49
CA LEU A 75 -4.80 7.51 5.83
C LEU A 75 -4.95 6.35 6.83
N THR A 76 -4.36 6.45 8.00
CA THR A 76 -4.55 5.46 9.07
C THR A 76 -5.97 5.49 9.64
N GLY A 77 -6.53 6.68 9.83
CA GLY A 77 -7.91 6.88 10.29
C GLY A 77 -8.94 6.29 9.32
N ASP A 78 -8.67 6.32 8.03
CA ASP A 78 -9.52 5.69 7.00
C ASP A 78 -9.55 4.17 7.15
N VAL A 79 -8.39 3.56 7.32
CA VAL A 79 -8.31 2.10 7.54
C VAL A 79 -9.06 1.70 8.80
N LEU A 80 -8.85 2.43 9.89
CA LEU A 80 -9.50 2.15 11.17
C LEU A 80 -11.02 2.35 11.08
N GLY A 81 -11.47 3.44 10.46
CA GLY A 81 -12.89 3.72 10.27
C GLY A 81 -13.57 2.68 9.37
N LEU A 82 -12.88 2.20 8.33
CA LEU A 82 -13.38 1.12 7.50
C LEU A 82 -13.47 -0.20 8.29
N MET A 83 -12.45 -0.53 9.08
CA MET A 83 -12.48 -1.70 9.97
C MET A 83 -13.62 -1.60 10.98
N ASP A 84 -13.85 -0.42 11.57
CA ASP A 84 -14.95 -0.21 12.54
C ASP A 84 -16.32 -0.36 11.90
N THR A 85 -16.52 0.22 10.71
CA THR A 85 -17.76 0.10 9.93
C THR A 85 -18.07 -1.37 9.60
N LEU A 86 -17.04 -2.17 9.32
CA LEU A 86 -17.15 -3.59 9.00
C LEU A 86 -17.08 -4.49 10.24
N LYS A 87 -17.02 -3.93 11.46
CA LYS A 87 -16.91 -4.64 12.74
C LYS A 87 -15.68 -5.57 12.80
N ILE A 88 -14.57 -5.13 12.24
CA ILE A 88 -13.29 -5.83 12.25
C ILE A 88 -12.49 -5.32 13.45
N ALA A 89 -12.44 -6.08 14.52
CA ALA A 89 -11.72 -5.69 15.73
C ALA A 89 -10.20 -5.67 15.50
N ARG A 90 -9.67 -6.72 14.86
CA ARG A 90 -8.25 -6.87 14.51
C ARG A 90 -8.11 -7.51 13.13
N ALA A 91 -7.02 -7.19 12.44
CA ALA A 91 -6.71 -7.76 11.12
C ALA A 91 -5.20 -7.91 10.92
N ASN A 92 -4.81 -8.80 10.01
CA ASN A 92 -3.52 -8.70 9.35
C ASN A 92 -3.56 -7.51 8.39
N PHE A 93 -2.43 -6.89 8.15
CA PHE A 93 -2.33 -5.77 7.21
C PHE A 93 -1.18 -6.01 6.23
N CYS A 94 -1.41 -5.73 4.96
CA CYS A 94 -0.37 -5.75 3.93
C CYS A 94 -0.49 -4.49 3.07
N GLY A 95 0.57 -3.71 3.00
CA GLY A 95 0.60 -2.48 2.21
C GLY A 95 1.83 -2.39 1.33
N VAL A 96 1.64 -1.80 0.13
CA VAL A 96 2.72 -1.51 -0.81
C VAL A 96 2.97 0.00 -0.84
N SER A 97 4.23 0.43 -0.74
CA SER A 97 4.65 1.84 -0.89
C SER A 97 3.92 2.76 0.10
N MET A 98 3.08 3.67 -0.37
CA MET A 98 2.21 4.51 0.48
C MET A 98 1.36 3.67 1.43
N GLY A 99 0.79 2.56 0.94
CA GLY A 99 0.07 1.60 1.79
C GLY A 99 0.97 0.95 2.84
N GLY A 100 2.23 0.68 2.50
CA GLY A 100 3.24 0.22 3.45
C GLY A 100 3.59 1.27 4.50
N LEU A 101 3.74 2.54 4.11
CA LEU A 101 3.94 3.66 5.04
C LEU A 101 2.75 3.82 6.00
N THR A 102 1.51 3.67 5.48
CA THR A 102 0.29 3.60 6.30
C THR A 102 0.36 2.43 7.29
N GLY A 103 0.87 1.27 6.85
CA GLY A 103 1.10 0.10 7.70
C GLY A 103 2.12 0.35 8.82
N VAL A 104 3.21 1.08 8.56
CA VAL A 104 4.18 1.49 9.59
C VAL A 104 3.50 2.36 10.64
N ALA A 105 2.73 3.36 10.22
CA ALA A 105 2.00 4.25 11.14
C ALA A 105 0.94 3.49 11.96
N LEU A 106 0.19 2.58 11.34
CA LEU A 106 -0.77 1.72 12.03
C LEU A 106 -0.07 0.83 13.07
N ALA A 107 1.05 0.20 12.72
CA ALA A 107 1.77 -0.68 13.63
C ALA A 107 2.41 0.07 14.81
N ALA A 108 2.87 1.30 14.58
CA ALA A 108 3.45 2.13 15.63
C ALA A 108 2.39 2.70 16.61
N ARG A 109 1.23 3.11 16.08
CA ARG A 109 0.25 3.91 16.85
C ARG A 109 -1.01 3.13 17.24
N HIS A 110 -1.33 2.06 16.50
CA HIS A 110 -2.57 1.29 16.63
C HIS A 110 -2.33 -0.23 16.65
N ALA A 111 -1.26 -0.67 17.33
CA ALA A 111 -0.83 -2.07 17.41
C ALA A 111 -1.94 -3.03 17.87
N ASN A 112 -2.85 -2.55 18.73
CA ASN A 112 -4.01 -3.31 19.22
C ASN A 112 -5.04 -3.67 18.15
N ARG A 113 -4.96 -3.06 16.96
CA ARG A 113 -5.84 -3.34 15.81
C ARG A 113 -5.22 -4.31 14.80
N LEU A 114 -3.97 -4.70 15.00
CA LEU A 114 -3.21 -5.54 14.08
C LEU A 114 -2.85 -6.89 14.70
N GLU A 115 -2.91 -7.94 13.88
CA GLU A 115 -2.33 -9.25 14.19
C GLU A 115 -0.87 -9.31 13.74
N ARG A 116 -0.63 -9.12 12.46
CA ARG A 116 0.68 -9.08 11.80
C ARG A 116 0.66 -7.99 10.72
N VAL A 117 1.85 -7.47 10.37
CA VAL A 117 1.96 -6.45 9.32
C VAL A 117 3.00 -6.83 8.27
N VAL A 118 2.63 -6.67 6.99
CA VAL A 118 3.54 -6.79 5.83
C VAL A 118 3.72 -5.41 5.23
N LEU A 119 4.97 -4.96 5.21
CA LEU A 119 5.42 -3.63 4.77
C LEU A 119 6.24 -3.80 3.49
N SER A 120 5.59 -3.67 2.33
CA SER A 120 6.23 -3.96 1.06
C SER A 120 6.62 -2.70 0.30
N ASN A 121 7.83 -2.71 -0.29
CA ASN A 121 8.33 -1.64 -1.16
C ASN A 121 8.12 -0.26 -0.53
N THR A 122 8.50 -0.13 0.73
CA THR A 122 8.25 1.05 1.57
C THR A 122 9.44 1.33 2.49
N ALA A 123 9.35 2.42 3.22
CA ALA A 123 10.33 2.85 4.21
C ALA A 123 9.62 3.61 5.34
N ALA A 124 10.32 3.87 6.45
CA ALA A 124 9.81 4.75 7.51
C ALA A 124 9.74 6.24 7.05
N ARG A 125 10.48 6.60 6.00
CA ARG A 125 10.39 7.85 5.26
C ARG A 125 10.64 7.58 3.78
N ILE A 126 9.71 7.95 2.90
CA ILE A 126 9.81 7.72 1.47
C ILE A 126 10.14 9.04 0.76
N GLY A 127 11.28 9.09 0.08
CA GLY A 127 11.69 10.27 -0.68
C GLY A 127 11.99 11.49 0.16
N SER A 128 11.87 12.65 -0.46
CA SER A 128 12.15 13.96 0.15
C SER A 128 11.30 15.05 -0.50
N PRO A 129 11.25 16.28 0.04
CA PRO A 129 10.50 17.40 -0.54
C PRO A 129 10.88 17.69 -2.01
N GLU A 130 12.14 17.46 -2.40
CA GLU A 130 12.61 17.67 -3.76
C GLU A 130 11.96 16.69 -4.77
N VAL A 131 11.46 15.56 -4.27
CA VAL A 131 10.72 14.56 -5.07
C VAL A 131 9.22 14.86 -5.06
N TRP A 132 8.66 15.09 -3.88
CA TRP A 132 7.20 15.10 -3.70
C TRP A 132 6.56 16.44 -4.04
N VAL A 133 7.18 17.57 -3.66
CA VAL A 133 6.62 18.92 -3.91
C VAL A 133 6.44 19.18 -5.42
N PRO A 134 7.46 19.02 -6.28
CA PRO A 134 7.26 19.22 -7.72
C PRO A 134 6.31 18.21 -8.34
N ARG A 135 6.26 16.97 -7.81
CA ARG A 135 5.36 15.92 -8.29
C ARG A 135 3.90 16.26 -8.00
N ALA A 136 3.58 16.70 -6.78
CA ALA A 136 2.25 17.17 -6.41
C ALA A 136 1.83 18.40 -7.24
N ALA A 137 2.74 19.36 -7.41
CA ALA A 137 2.48 20.55 -8.23
C ALA A 137 2.18 20.17 -9.68
N LYS A 138 2.97 19.28 -10.28
CA LYS A 138 2.75 18.81 -11.66
C LYS A 138 1.43 18.06 -11.82
N ALA A 139 1.06 17.20 -10.85
CA ALA A 139 -0.24 16.55 -10.87
C ALA A 139 -1.38 17.57 -10.91
N ARG A 140 -1.35 18.60 -10.05
CA ARG A 140 -2.38 19.63 -9.98
C ARG A 140 -2.48 20.46 -11.26
N THR A 141 -1.35 20.84 -11.84
CA THR A 141 -1.31 21.78 -12.97
C THR A 141 -1.45 21.10 -14.33
N GLU A 142 -0.81 19.96 -14.52
CA GLU A 142 -0.72 19.27 -15.81
C GLU A 142 -1.53 17.95 -15.85
N GLY A 143 -1.98 17.45 -14.69
CA GLY A 143 -2.76 16.22 -14.57
C GLY A 143 -1.91 14.96 -14.60
N MET A 144 -2.60 13.83 -14.41
CA MET A 144 -1.94 12.53 -14.21
C MET A 144 -1.26 11.99 -15.47
N LEU A 145 -1.78 12.30 -16.65
CA LEU A 145 -1.18 11.88 -17.92
C LEU A 145 0.26 12.40 -18.07
N ALA A 146 0.51 13.64 -17.64
CA ALA A 146 1.84 14.27 -17.71
C ALA A 146 2.88 13.62 -16.78
N LEU A 147 2.42 12.85 -15.78
CA LEU A 147 3.28 12.13 -14.86
C LEU A 147 3.55 10.68 -15.30
N ALA A 148 2.67 10.09 -16.11
CA ALA A 148 2.67 8.66 -16.39
C ALA A 148 4.02 8.15 -16.94
N ASP A 149 4.59 8.83 -17.91
CA ASP A 149 5.82 8.41 -18.59
C ASP A 149 7.08 8.55 -17.70
N ALA A 150 7.01 9.39 -16.66
CA ALA A 150 8.10 9.53 -15.70
C ALA A 150 7.97 8.58 -14.50
N VAL A 151 6.75 8.15 -14.16
CA VAL A 151 6.48 7.38 -12.96
C VAL A 151 6.41 5.88 -13.22
N LEU A 152 5.62 5.47 -14.21
CA LEU A 152 5.32 4.06 -14.45
C LEU A 152 6.55 3.20 -14.82
N PRO A 153 7.54 3.68 -15.58
CA PRO A 153 8.75 2.90 -15.86
C PRO A 153 9.59 2.57 -14.61
N ARG A 154 9.34 3.27 -13.50
CA ARG A 154 10.03 3.00 -12.22
C ARG A 154 9.33 1.92 -11.37
N TRP A 155 8.12 1.50 -11.77
CA TRP A 155 7.33 0.53 -11.02
C TRP A 155 7.70 -0.90 -11.32
N PHE A 156 8.28 -1.14 -12.50
CA PHE A 156 8.59 -2.48 -13.01
C PHE A 156 9.99 -2.53 -13.62
N THR A 157 10.58 -3.71 -13.68
CA THR A 157 11.84 -3.93 -14.42
C THR A 157 11.59 -3.81 -15.93
N ALA A 158 12.65 -3.51 -16.69
CA ALA A 158 12.58 -3.41 -18.15
C ALA A 158 12.06 -4.71 -18.79
N ASP A 159 12.53 -5.86 -18.29
CA ASP A 159 12.08 -7.19 -18.76
C ASP A 159 10.59 -7.40 -18.53
N TYR A 160 10.04 -6.96 -17.40
CA TYR A 160 8.61 -7.06 -17.13
C TYR A 160 7.81 -6.14 -18.06
N ILE A 161 8.28 -4.92 -18.26
CA ILE A 161 7.67 -3.93 -19.16
C ILE A 161 7.54 -4.50 -20.57
N GLU A 162 8.59 -5.13 -21.08
CA GLU A 162 8.60 -5.72 -22.42
C GLU A 162 7.68 -6.95 -22.53
N ARG A 163 7.65 -7.79 -21.48
CA ARG A 163 6.90 -9.05 -21.49
C ARG A 163 5.40 -8.89 -21.26
N GLU A 164 4.98 -7.87 -20.49
CA GLU A 164 3.61 -7.74 -20.00
C GLU A 164 2.92 -6.42 -20.44
N PRO A 165 2.93 -6.07 -21.74
CA PRO A 165 2.41 -4.78 -22.21
C PRO A 165 0.90 -4.59 -21.92
N VAL A 166 0.13 -5.66 -21.87
CA VAL A 166 -1.32 -5.59 -21.56
C VAL A 166 -1.54 -5.21 -20.09
N VAL A 167 -0.79 -5.82 -19.17
CA VAL A 167 -0.86 -5.48 -17.74
C VAL A 167 -0.45 -4.04 -17.52
N LEU A 168 0.61 -3.59 -18.20
CA LEU A 168 1.07 -2.20 -18.09
C LEU A 168 0.04 -1.20 -18.65
N ALA A 169 -0.65 -1.54 -19.75
CA ALA A 169 -1.71 -0.69 -20.28
C ALA A 169 -2.86 -0.53 -19.28
N MET A 170 -3.26 -1.62 -18.58
CA MET A 170 -4.27 -1.57 -17.53
C MET A 170 -3.82 -0.71 -16.34
N ILE A 171 -2.58 -0.87 -15.89
CA ILE A 171 -2.01 -0.08 -14.79
C ILE A 171 -1.92 1.40 -15.18
N ARG A 172 -1.51 1.68 -16.42
CA ARG A 172 -1.48 3.06 -16.96
C ARG A 172 -2.87 3.68 -16.97
N ASP A 173 -3.88 2.92 -17.38
CA ASP A 173 -5.26 3.39 -17.39
C ASP A 173 -5.72 3.79 -15.99
N VAL A 174 -5.50 2.95 -14.98
CA VAL A 174 -5.79 3.28 -13.56
C VAL A 174 -5.04 4.54 -13.14
N PHE A 175 -3.75 4.62 -13.43
CA PHE A 175 -2.91 5.76 -13.04
C PHE A 175 -3.39 7.08 -13.63
N VAL A 176 -3.68 7.12 -14.94
CA VAL A 176 -4.06 8.37 -15.63
C VAL A 176 -5.46 8.84 -15.27
N HIS A 177 -6.33 7.93 -14.81
CA HIS A 177 -7.68 8.26 -14.33
C HIS A 177 -7.76 8.53 -12.83
N THR A 178 -6.66 8.40 -12.09
CA THR A 178 -6.61 8.82 -10.67
C THR A 178 -6.91 10.32 -10.56
N ASP A 179 -7.71 10.72 -9.56
CA ASP A 179 -7.99 12.13 -9.32
C ASP A 179 -6.69 12.90 -9.04
N LYS A 180 -6.45 13.97 -9.79
CA LYS A 180 -5.18 14.70 -9.73
C LYS A 180 -4.96 15.42 -8.39
N GLU A 181 -6.02 15.92 -7.77
CA GLU A 181 -5.92 16.55 -6.45
C GLU A 181 -5.76 15.50 -5.36
N GLY A 182 -6.50 14.38 -5.47
CA GLY A 182 -6.34 13.22 -4.59
C GLY A 182 -4.92 12.66 -4.62
N TYR A 183 -4.36 12.47 -5.81
CA TYR A 183 -2.97 12.05 -5.99
C TYR A 183 -1.97 13.04 -5.37
N ALA A 184 -2.12 14.33 -5.68
CA ALA A 184 -1.24 15.37 -5.17
C ALA A 184 -1.32 15.51 -3.65
N SER A 185 -2.52 15.42 -3.08
CA SER A 185 -2.73 15.47 -1.62
C SER A 185 -2.14 14.25 -0.91
N ASN A 186 -2.10 13.08 -1.56
CA ASN A 186 -1.37 11.92 -1.06
C ASN A 186 0.15 12.09 -1.18
N CYS A 187 0.68 12.79 -2.21
CA CYS A 187 2.08 13.19 -2.26
C CYS A 187 2.45 14.08 -1.06
N ASP A 188 1.58 15.04 -0.71
CA ASP A 188 1.76 15.91 0.46
C ASP A 188 1.80 15.09 1.75
N ALA A 189 0.92 14.08 1.89
CA ALA A 189 0.93 13.18 3.04
C ALA A 189 2.23 12.37 3.17
N ILE A 190 2.75 11.86 2.06
CA ILE A 190 4.02 11.12 2.06
C ILE A 190 5.19 12.03 2.41
N ASP A 191 5.24 13.24 1.84
CA ASP A 191 6.31 14.21 2.06
C ASP A 191 6.41 14.64 3.53
N ALA A 192 5.26 14.89 4.15
CA ALA A 192 5.16 15.30 5.55
C ALA A 192 5.46 14.16 6.55
N THR A 193 5.54 12.90 6.08
CA THR A 193 5.63 11.74 6.98
C THR A 193 7.08 11.30 7.21
N ASP A 194 7.48 11.28 8.48
CA ASP A 194 8.74 10.67 8.96
C ASP A 194 8.46 9.79 10.18
N LEU A 195 8.41 8.48 9.98
CA LEU A 195 8.14 7.48 11.02
C LEU A 195 9.40 6.81 11.56
N ARG A 196 10.59 7.29 11.18
CA ARG A 196 11.87 6.74 11.69
C ARG A 196 11.97 6.79 13.22
N PRO A 197 11.49 7.85 13.90
CA PRO A 197 11.49 7.87 15.37
C PRO A 197 10.53 6.87 16.01
N GLU A 198 9.47 6.44 15.29
CA GLU A 198 8.42 5.57 15.80
C GLU A 198 8.66 4.08 15.51
N ALA A 199 9.39 3.76 14.44
CA ALA A 199 9.65 2.38 14.01
C ALA A 199 10.26 1.49 15.10
N PRO A 200 11.19 1.95 15.98
CA PRO A 200 11.72 1.13 17.07
C PRO A 200 10.68 0.74 18.12
N GLY A 201 9.55 1.44 18.19
CA GLY A 201 8.45 1.17 19.13
C GLY A 201 7.45 0.13 18.63
N ILE A 202 7.56 -0.33 17.38
CA ILE A 202 6.63 -1.31 16.80
C ILE A 202 6.85 -2.66 17.46
N LYS A 203 5.75 -3.24 17.97
CA LYS A 203 5.73 -4.56 18.64
C LYS A 203 4.92 -5.61 17.87
N VAL A 204 4.20 -5.18 16.84
CA VAL A 204 3.44 -6.08 15.96
C VAL A 204 4.43 -6.91 15.16
N PRO A 205 4.28 -8.25 15.04
CA PRO A 205 5.11 -9.04 14.16
C PRO A 205 5.09 -8.48 12.74
N ALA A 206 6.27 -8.17 12.20
CA ALA A 206 6.43 -7.45 10.95
C ALA A 206 7.28 -8.22 9.94
N LEU A 207 6.85 -8.17 8.68
CA LEU A 207 7.63 -8.60 7.52
C LEU A 207 7.85 -7.38 6.62
N VAL A 208 9.10 -7.09 6.29
CA VAL A 208 9.45 -6.08 5.29
C VAL A 208 9.86 -6.78 4.00
N ILE A 209 9.23 -6.40 2.88
CA ILE A 209 9.55 -6.90 1.55
C ILE A 209 10.08 -5.74 0.71
N SER A 210 11.20 -5.95 0.03
CA SER A 210 11.77 -5.00 -0.94
C SER A 210 11.90 -5.64 -2.32
N GLY A 211 11.77 -4.83 -3.37
CA GLY A 211 12.21 -5.23 -4.71
C GLY A 211 13.68 -4.88 -4.90
N THR A 212 14.50 -5.81 -5.40
CA THR A 212 15.95 -5.59 -5.59
C THR A 212 16.26 -4.44 -6.55
N HIS A 213 15.32 -4.11 -7.45
CA HIS A 213 15.42 -3.06 -8.45
C HIS A 213 14.58 -1.81 -8.12
N ASP A 214 14.01 -1.73 -6.91
CA ASP A 214 13.16 -0.60 -6.51
C ASP A 214 14.00 0.68 -6.36
N LEU A 215 13.66 1.68 -7.17
CA LEU A 215 14.26 3.02 -7.15
C LEU A 215 13.43 4.05 -6.37
N ALA A 216 12.24 3.69 -5.92
CA ALA A 216 11.34 4.59 -5.19
C ALA A 216 11.43 4.41 -3.67
N ALA A 217 11.43 3.15 -3.22
CA ALA A 217 11.74 2.76 -1.84
C ALA A 217 12.84 1.69 -1.91
N THR A 218 14.09 2.13 -1.88
CA THR A 218 15.25 1.28 -2.19
C THR A 218 15.39 0.10 -1.21
N PRO A 219 16.02 -1.03 -1.64
CA PRO A 219 16.31 -2.14 -0.73
C PRO A 219 17.09 -1.71 0.53
N ALA A 220 17.95 -0.69 0.42
CA ALA A 220 18.66 -0.13 1.58
C ALA A 220 17.68 0.46 2.61
N GLN A 221 16.71 1.25 2.15
CA GLN A 221 15.68 1.82 3.03
C GLN A 221 14.77 0.74 3.64
N GLY A 222 14.45 -0.31 2.87
CA GLY A 222 13.70 -1.46 3.40
C GLY A 222 14.47 -2.22 4.48
N ARG A 223 15.78 -2.43 4.29
CA ARG A 223 16.66 -3.02 5.32
C ARG A 223 16.75 -2.15 6.56
N GLU A 224 16.88 -0.83 6.39
CA GLU A 224 16.87 0.12 7.52
C GLU A 224 15.56 0.04 8.31
N LEU A 225 14.41 -0.02 7.62
CA LEU A 225 13.11 -0.19 8.27
C LEU A 225 13.05 -1.52 9.06
N ALA A 226 13.46 -2.63 8.43
CA ALA A 226 13.46 -3.93 9.10
C ALA A 226 14.39 -3.98 10.32
N GLN A 227 15.55 -3.35 10.23
CA GLN A 227 16.50 -3.25 11.36
C GLN A 227 15.96 -2.36 12.50
N ALA A 228 15.18 -1.33 12.17
CA ALA A 228 14.57 -0.44 13.15
C ALA A 228 13.43 -1.11 13.93
N ILE A 229 12.69 -2.05 13.31
CA ILE A 229 11.56 -2.74 13.94
C ILE A 229 12.06 -3.99 14.67
N PRO A 230 11.92 -4.09 16.01
CA PRO A 230 12.38 -5.26 16.76
C PRO A 230 11.74 -6.56 16.27
N GLY A 231 12.56 -7.55 15.89
CA GLY A 231 12.11 -8.86 15.45
C GLY A 231 11.50 -8.90 14.03
N ALA A 232 11.55 -7.80 13.27
CA ALA A 232 11.06 -7.82 11.90
C ALA A 232 11.88 -8.77 11.02
N ARG A 233 11.16 -9.45 10.11
CA ARG A 233 11.78 -10.23 9.03
C ARG A 233 11.99 -9.36 7.81
N TYR A 234 12.99 -9.71 7.01
CA TYR A 234 13.32 -9.01 5.77
C TYR A 234 13.47 -9.99 4.61
N VAL A 235 12.84 -9.67 3.48
CA VAL A 235 12.92 -10.46 2.23
C VAL A 235 13.11 -9.51 1.05
N GLU A 236 13.98 -9.88 0.11
CA GLU A 236 14.09 -9.23 -1.19
C GLU A 236 13.51 -10.12 -2.29
N LEU A 237 12.73 -9.53 -3.17
CA LEU A 237 12.24 -10.16 -4.39
C LEU A 237 12.95 -9.55 -5.61
N ASP A 238 13.25 -10.37 -6.60
CA ASP A 238 13.82 -9.92 -7.89
C ASP A 238 12.76 -9.17 -8.71
N ALA A 239 12.41 -7.96 -8.25
CA ALA A 239 11.35 -7.10 -8.76
C ALA A 239 11.71 -5.63 -8.57
N SER A 240 10.96 -4.74 -9.21
CA SER A 240 10.99 -3.31 -8.94
C SER A 240 9.93 -2.93 -7.87
N HIS A 241 9.30 -1.75 -8.01
CA HIS A 241 8.48 -1.12 -6.96
C HIS A 241 7.13 -1.81 -6.69
N ILE A 242 6.47 -2.36 -7.71
CA ILE A 242 5.16 -3.04 -7.57
C ILE A 242 5.39 -4.56 -7.60
N SER A 243 6.17 -5.04 -6.63
CA SER A 243 6.61 -6.44 -6.56
C SER A 243 5.46 -7.44 -6.44
N ASN A 244 4.32 -7.03 -5.86
CA ASN A 244 3.12 -7.87 -5.76
C ASN A 244 2.47 -8.18 -7.12
N ILE A 245 2.72 -7.38 -8.14
CA ILE A 245 2.30 -7.64 -9.52
C ILE A 245 3.43 -8.31 -10.29
N GLU A 246 4.64 -7.77 -10.23
CA GLU A 246 5.78 -8.23 -11.01
C GLU A 246 6.21 -9.65 -10.69
N LYS A 247 6.19 -10.00 -9.42
CA LYS A 247 6.53 -11.36 -8.89
C LYS A 247 5.38 -11.91 -8.06
N ALA A 248 4.19 -11.88 -8.64
CA ALA A 248 2.94 -12.17 -7.93
C ALA A 248 2.94 -13.48 -7.14
N GLU A 249 3.47 -14.56 -7.71
CA GLU A 249 3.52 -15.88 -7.04
C GLU A 249 4.48 -15.87 -5.84
N ALA A 250 5.72 -15.37 -6.05
CA ALA A 250 6.72 -15.30 -4.99
C ALA A 250 6.30 -14.35 -3.86
N PHE A 251 5.72 -13.19 -4.22
CA PHE A 251 5.17 -12.24 -3.27
C PHE A 251 4.06 -12.88 -2.43
N THR A 252 3.09 -13.51 -3.10
CA THR A 252 1.94 -14.13 -2.44
C THR A 252 2.37 -15.24 -1.49
N LYS A 253 3.32 -16.09 -1.94
CA LYS A 253 3.88 -17.14 -1.10
C LYS A 253 4.57 -16.58 0.14
N THR A 254 5.42 -15.55 -0.04
CA THR A 254 6.14 -14.89 1.06
C THR A 254 5.17 -14.31 2.10
N VAL A 255 4.11 -13.65 1.64
CA VAL A 255 3.06 -13.10 2.52
C VAL A 255 2.32 -14.20 3.26
N LEU A 256 1.90 -15.26 2.56
CA LEU A 256 1.18 -16.40 3.17
C LEU A 256 2.04 -17.12 4.20
N ASP A 257 3.29 -17.45 3.86
CA ASP A 257 4.22 -18.12 4.79
C ASP A 257 4.33 -17.33 6.11
N PHE A 258 4.47 -16.01 6.03
CA PHE A 258 4.56 -15.16 7.22
C PHE A 258 3.25 -15.07 8.00
N LEU A 259 2.12 -14.91 7.30
CA LEU A 259 0.83 -14.67 7.96
C LEU A 259 0.18 -15.93 8.53
N THR A 260 0.52 -17.12 8.01
CA THR A 260 -0.06 -18.40 8.44
C THR A 260 0.87 -19.22 9.36
N GLU A 261 2.06 -18.72 9.65
CA GLU A 261 2.99 -19.36 10.58
C GLU A 261 2.36 -19.45 11.98
N GLN A 262 2.38 -20.65 12.56
CA GLN A 262 1.95 -20.87 13.95
C GLN A 262 3.10 -20.44 14.88
N GLU A 263 2.77 -19.73 15.95
CA GLU A 263 3.70 -19.37 17.02
C GLU A 263 4.14 -20.57 17.85
#